data_704e20c9e8b3230bccd31bcae85c677f
#
_entry.id   704e20c9e8b3230bccd31bcae85c677f
#
_cell.length_a   1.000
_cell.length_b   1.000
_cell.length_c   1.000
_cell.angle_alpha   90.00
_cell.angle_beta   90.00
_cell.angle_gamma   90.00
#
_symmetry.space_group_name_H-M   'P 1'
#
loop_
_entity.id
_entity.type
_entity.pdbx_description
1 polymer ?
#
loop_
_entity_poly.entity_id
_entity_poly.type
_entity_poly.pdbx_seq_one_letter_code
_entity_poly.pdbx_strand_id
1 'polypeptide(L)'
;MTDEAITELAREVGVRAACAAAGAAQAGYYRRHRVSPIPARPAPVHQRDRPQPRALSGAERAAIITVLHSDRFVDLAPAQVWATLLDEGVYLGSQSTFYRLLRAVSGTGERRRQATHPAAVKPELAATCPNQVYSWDITKLLGPAKWTYFYLYVILDIYSRYVVGWMLATRESAVLAEKLIADTCSKQGIGRDQLTLHADRGSSMTSKPVAFLLADLGVTQSHSRPHVSNDNPFSEAQFKTLKYRPDFPARFTSIEAARAHCQRFFGWYNNEHRHSGLGLHTPADVHHGHAHAVRVQRGLILNAAYAAHPERFVRQPPRPPTIPTHSWINPPDQTEADTQ
;
A
#
# COMPACT_ATOMS: atom_id res chain seq x y z
N MET A 1 11.74 -53.58 27.57
CA MET A 1 12.62 -54.74 27.39
C MET A 1 13.91 -54.26 26.72
N THR A 2 15.06 -54.63 27.26
CA THR A 2 16.36 -54.25 26.72
C THR A 2 16.78 -55.11 25.54
N ASP A 3 17.66 -54.68 24.66
CA ASP A 3 18.19 -55.42 23.51
C ASP A 3 18.81 -56.78 23.93
N GLU A 4 19.37 -56.87 25.15
CA GLU A 4 19.90 -58.08 25.74
C GLU A 4 18.82 -59.12 25.93
N ALA A 5 17.64 -58.77 26.44
CA ALA A 5 16.53 -59.70 26.63
C ALA A 5 15.99 -60.23 25.27
N ILE A 6 16.01 -59.41 24.23
CA ILE A 6 15.65 -59.82 22.86
C ILE A 6 16.70 -60.81 22.32
N THR A 7 17.99 -60.55 22.62
CA THR A 7 19.09 -61.41 22.12
C THR A 7 19.08 -62.75 22.85
N GLU A 8 18.75 -62.80 24.10
CA GLU A 8 18.63 -64.03 24.88
C GLU A 8 17.44 -64.88 24.42
N LEU A 9 16.26 -64.28 24.26
CA LEU A 9 15.07 -64.92 23.77
C LEU A 9 15.25 -65.39 22.29
N ALA A 10 16.03 -64.67 21.51
CA ALA A 10 16.30 -65.01 20.12
C ALA A 10 17.11 -66.34 19.92
N ARG A 11 17.85 -66.72 20.94
CA ARG A 11 18.59 -67.98 20.94
C ARG A 11 17.65 -69.22 20.98
N GLU A 12 16.49 -69.05 21.63
CA GLU A 12 15.53 -70.12 21.82
C GLU A 12 14.44 -70.19 20.71
N VAL A 13 13.88 -68.99 20.37
CA VAL A 13 12.71 -68.91 19.49
C VAL A 13 13.00 -68.19 18.15
N GLY A 14 14.24 -67.78 17.93
CA GLY A 14 14.64 -67.06 16.73
C GLY A 14 14.36 -65.58 16.80
N VAL A 15 15.14 -64.77 16.07
CA VAL A 15 15.12 -63.29 16.14
C VAL A 15 13.76 -62.67 15.79
N ARG A 16 13.04 -63.28 14.84
CA ARG A 16 11.74 -62.76 14.41
C ARG A 16 10.69 -62.90 15.52
N ALA A 17 10.62 -64.07 16.14
CA ALA A 17 9.66 -64.32 17.22
C ALA A 17 10.03 -63.51 18.49
N ALA A 18 11.29 -63.44 18.84
CA ALA A 18 11.77 -62.64 19.97
C ALA A 18 11.47 -61.12 19.81
N CYS A 19 11.71 -60.59 18.62
CA CYS A 19 11.36 -59.18 18.32
C CYS A 19 9.84 -58.95 18.37
N ALA A 20 9.04 -59.87 17.84
CA ALA A 20 7.58 -59.77 17.89
C ALA A 20 7.05 -59.80 19.33
N ALA A 21 7.57 -60.73 20.17
CA ALA A 21 7.20 -60.81 21.59
C ALA A 21 7.61 -59.55 22.39
N ALA A 22 8.69 -58.91 21.96
CA ALA A 22 9.21 -57.68 22.58
C ALA A 22 8.57 -56.40 22.03
N GLY A 23 7.69 -56.46 21.03
CA GLY A 23 7.16 -55.28 20.35
C GLY A 23 8.21 -54.47 19.58
N ALA A 24 9.35 -55.10 19.23
CA ALA A 24 10.48 -54.42 18.58
C ALA A 24 10.54 -54.77 17.07
N ALA A 25 10.87 -53.76 16.25
CA ALA A 25 11.06 -53.98 14.82
C ALA A 25 12.33 -54.80 14.55
N GLN A 26 12.21 -55.95 13.87
CA GLN A 26 13.33 -56.84 13.53
C GLN A 26 14.45 -56.12 12.76
N ALA A 27 14.09 -55.20 11.87
CA ALA A 27 15.06 -54.36 11.13
C ALA A 27 15.90 -53.47 12.08
N GLY A 28 15.30 -52.99 13.17
CA GLY A 28 15.98 -52.22 14.21
C GLY A 28 17.00 -53.08 14.97
N TYR A 29 16.60 -54.27 15.33
CA TYR A 29 17.49 -55.24 16.00
C TYR A 29 18.72 -55.53 15.15
N TYR A 30 18.58 -55.98 13.90
CA TYR A 30 19.71 -56.25 13.00
C TYR A 30 20.58 -55.01 12.73
N ARG A 31 20.02 -53.82 12.73
CA ARG A 31 20.78 -52.59 12.55
C ARG A 31 21.72 -52.32 13.74
N ARG A 32 21.26 -52.57 14.96
CA ARG A 32 22.06 -52.37 16.18
C ARG A 32 23.11 -53.48 16.40
N HIS A 33 22.82 -54.72 16.00
CA HIS A 33 23.71 -55.86 16.17
C HIS A 33 24.58 -56.17 14.93
N ARG A 34 24.72 -55.21 14.04
CA ARG A 34 25.54 -55.37 12.83
C ARG A 34 27.02 -55.34 13.20
N VAL A 35 27.79 -56.31 12.76
CA VAL A 35 29.25 -56.50 13.07
C VAL A 35 30.10 -55.38 12.43
N SER A 36 29.63 -54.79 11.34
CA SER A 36 30.30 -53.65 10.70
C SER A 36 29.36 -52.46 10.58
N PRO A 37 29.74 -51.25 11.06
CA PRO A 37 28.91 -50.07 10.90
C PRO A 37 28.74 -49.78 9.41
N ILE A 38 27.51 -49.46 9.00
CA ILE A 38 27.28 -48.94 7.63
C ILE A 38 27.99 -47.60 7.57
N PRO A 39 28.88 -47.37 6.62
CA PRO A 39 29.48 -46.05 6.46
C PRO A 39 28.38 -45.00 6.33
N ALA A 40 28.54 -43.88 7.03
CA ALA A 40 27.60 -42.79 6.96
C ALA A 40 27.38 -42.41 5.49
N ARG A 41 26.12 -42.38 5.06
CA ARG A 41 25.80 -41.93 3.71
C ARG A 41 26.29 -40.49 3.56
N PRO A 42 27.10 -40.18 2.54
CA PRO A 42 27.54 -38.81 2.34
C PRO A 42 26.32 -37.87 2.28
N ALA A 43 26.43 -36.71 2.88
CA ALA A 43 25.36 -35.71 2.88
C ALA A 43 24.90 -35.44 1.43
N PRO A 44 23.60 -35.34 1.16
CA PRO A 44 23.12 -35.10 -0.19
C PRO A 44 23.63 -33.74 -0.68
N VAL A 45 24.36 -33.74 -1.78
CA VAL A 45 24.82 -32.52 -2.44
C VAL A 45 23.59 -31.72 -2.86
N HIS A 46 23.53 -30.45 -2.48
CA HIS A 46 22.41 -29.56 -2.83
C HIS A 46 22.28 -29.51 -4.37
N GLN A 47 21.05 -29.47 -4.89
CA GLN A 47 20.77 -29.54 -6.34
C GLN A 47 21.56 -28.48 -7.15
N ARG A 48 21.76 -27.27 -6.62
CA ARG A 48 22.55 -26.20 -7.25
C ARG A 48 24.05 -26.54 -7.38
N ASP A 49 24.57 -27.40 -6.50
CA ASP A 49 26.01 -27.73 -6.43
C ASP A 49 26.32 -29.03 -7.20
N ARG A 50 25.30 -29.69 -7.78
CA ARG A 50 25.48 -30.88 -8.60
C ARG A 50 26.02 -30.47 -9.97
N PRO A 51 27.03 -31.22 -10.50
CA PRO A 51 27.48 -31.01 -11.87
C PRO A 51 26.30 -31.12 -12.85
N GLN A 52 26.11 -30.10 -13.65
CA GLN A 52 25.07 -30.08 -14.69
C GLN A 52 25.71 -30.24 -16.07
N PRO A 53 25.70 -31.42 -16.68
CA PRO A 53 26.41 -31.68 -17.98
C PRO A 53 25.94 -30.77 -19.11
N ARG A 54 24.73 -30.20 -18.99
CA ARG A 54 24.13 -29.30 -19.98
C ARG A 54 24.32 -27.80 -19.65
N ALA A 55 25.02 -27.48 -18.56
CA ALA A 55 25.25 -26.09 -18.21
C ALA A 55 26.34 -25.47 -19.10
N LEU A 56 26.09 -24.25 -19.54
CA LEU A 56 27.13 -23.46 -20.25
C LEU A 56 28.33 -23.26 -19.32
N SER A 57 29.51 -23.36 -19.88
CA SER A 57 30.77 -22.99 -19.23
C SER A 57 30.84 -21.50 -18.92
N GLY A 58 31.77 -21.08 -18.07
CA GLY A 58 32.01 -19.67 -17.80
C GLY A 58 32.34 -18.86 -19.06
N ALA A 59 33.14 -19.42 -19.95
CA ALA A 59 33.53 -18.79 -21.23
C ALA A 59 32.31 -18.58 -22.16
N GLU A 60 31.45 -19.59 -22.30
CA GLU A 60 30.22 -19.49 -23.11
C GLU A 60 29.27 -18.43 -22.57
N ARG A 61 29.12 -18.35 -21.24
CA ARG A 61 28.29 -17.32 -20.60
C ARG A 61 28.86 -15.93 -20.83
N ALA A 62 30.17 -15.76 -20.70
CA ALA A 62 30.86 -14.50 -20.96
C ALA A 62 30.71 -14.06 -22.44
N ALA A 63 30.81 -14.98 -23.38
CA ALA A 63 30.61 -14.69 -24.79
C ALA A 63 29.21 -14.15 -25.09
N ILE A 64 28.15 -14.77 -24.50
CA ILE A 64 26.77 -14.28 -24.65
C ILE A 64 26.64 -12.86 -24.08
N ILE A 65 27.19 -12.60 -22.90
CA ILE A 65 27.11 -11.29 -22.24
C ILE A 65 27.86 -10.24 -23.06
N THR A 66 29.05 -10.55 -23.57
CA THR A 66 29.84 -9.65 -24.43
C THR A 66 29.06 -9.27 -25.69
N VAL A 67 28.45 -10.25 -26.36
CA VAL A 67 27.63 -9.99 -27.54
C VAL A 67 26.43 -9.11 -27.20
N LEU A 68 25.70 -9.39 -26.10
CA LEU A 68 24.56 -8.59 -25.65
C LEU A 68 24.92 -7.14 -25.31
N HIS A 69 26.16 -6.86 -24.89
CA HIS A 69 26.64 -5.51 -24.54
C HIS A 69 27.47 -4.86 -25.66
N SER A 70 27.63 -5.52 -26.81
CA SER A 70 28.34 -4.89 -27.95
C SER A 70 27.54 -3.69 -28.49
N ASP A 71 28.26 -2.73 -29.07
CA ASP A 71 27.65 -1.51 -29.68
C ASP A 71 26.56 -1.87 -30.70
N ARG A 72 26.72 -3.02 -31.37
CA ARG A 72 25.77 -3.53 -32.36
C ARG A 72 24.46 -3.94 -31.78
N PHE A 73 24.44 -4.46 -30.55
CA PHE A 73 23.28 -5.15 -29.96
C PHE A 73 22.82 -4.55 -28.65
N VAL A 74 23.48 -3.53 -28.14
CA VAL A 74 23.20 -2.96 -26.80
C VAL A 74 21.79 -2.43 -26.62
N ASP A 75 21.14 -1.98 -27.70
CA ASP A 75 19.79 -1.42 -27.72
C ASP A 75 18.71 -2.41 -28.19
N LEU A 76 19.11 -3.63 -28.60
CA LEU A 76 18.18 -4.66 -29.09
C LEU A 76 17.71 -5.58 -27.97
N ALA A 77 16.47 -6.05 -28.09
CA ALA A 77 15.95 -7.08 -27.20
C ALA A 77 16.72 -8.41 -27.36
N PRO A 78 16.97 -9.19 -26.28
CA PRO A 78 17.72 -10.46 -26.39
C PRO A 78 17.16 -11.44 -27.41
N ALA A 79 15.83 -11.43 -27.64
CA ALA A 79 15.21 -12.25 -28.69
C ALA A 79 15.63 -11.83 -30.11
N GLN A 80 15.76 -10.54 -30.36
CA GLN A 80 16.23 -10.00 -31.65
C GLN A 80 17.70 -10.33 -31.90
N VAL A 81 18.53 -10.17 -30.84
CA VAL A 81 19.96 -10.54 -30.91
C VAL A 81 20.10 -12.03 -31.22
N TRP A 82 19.35 -12.90 -30.52
CA TRP A 82 19.36 -14.33 -30.75
C TRP A 82 18.98 -14.68 -32.20
N ALA A 83 17.89 -14.10 -32.71
CA ALA A 83 17.43 -14.35 -34.08
C ALA A 83 18.49 -13.88 -35.12
N THR A 84 19.06 -12.69 -34.95
CA THR A 84 20.10 -12.15 -35.84
C THR A 84 21.32 -13.05 -35.86
N LEU A 85 21.76 -13.55 -34.70
CA LEU A 85 22.89 -14.48 -34.64
C LEU A 85 22.61 -15.82 -35.36
N LEU A 86 21.35 -16.32 -35.24
CA LEU A 86 20.98 -17.54 -36.00
C LEU A 86 20.97 -17.32 -37.50
N ASP A 87 20.51 -16.17 -37.98
CA ASP A 87 20.53 -15.79 -39.38
C ASP A 87 21.99 -15.72 -39.92
N GLU A 88 22.93 -15.39 -39.04
CA GLU A 88 24.39 -15.36 -39.32
C GLU A 88 25.08 -16.72 -39.11
N GLY A 89 24.31 -17.78 -38.79
CA GLY A 89 24.84 -19.12 -38.57
C GLY A 89 25.52 -19.32 -37.20
N VAL A 90 25.32 -18.39 -36.23
CA VAL A 90 25.92 -18.43 -34.90
C VAL A 90 24.90 -18.85 -33.85
N TYR A 91 25.19 -19.96 -33.16
CA TYR A 91 24.37 -20.40 -32.01
C TYR A 91 25.18 -20.38 -30.73
N LEU A 92 24.83 -19.49 -29.80
CA LEU A 92 25.50 -19.35 -28.50
C LEU A 92 24.68 -19.97 -27.35
N GLY A 93 23.40 -20.20 -27.55
CA GLY A 93 22.51 -20.78 -26.55
C GLY A 93 21.04 -20.51 -26.87
N SER A 94 20.14 -20.99 -26.02
CA SER A 94 18.69 -20.74 -26.21
C SER A 94 18.33 -19.29 -25.90
N GLN A 95 17.24 -18.79 -26.49
CA GLN A 95 16.69 -17.47 -26.20
C GLN A 95 16.47 -17.26 -24.68
N SER A 96 15.94 -18.28 -23.98
CA SER A 96 15.75 -18.22 -22.53
C SER A 96 17.06 -18.04 -21.76
N THR A 97 18.19 -18.58 -22.30
CA THR A 97 19.51 -18.41 -21.70
C THR A 97 19.98 -16.96 -21.80
N PHE A 98 19.76 -16.29 -22.94
CA PHE A 98 20.07 -14.88 -23.12
C PHE A 98 19.36 -14.02 -22.09
N TYR A 99 18.05 -14.20 -21.90
CA TYR A 99 17.27 -13.47 -20.87
C TYR A 99 17.75 -13.79 -19.44
N ARG A 100 18.06 -15.05 -19.15
CA ARG A 100 18.52 -15.47 -17.83
C ARG A 100 19.87 -14.86 -17.47
N LEU A 101 20.83 -14.88 -18.40
CA LEU A 101 22.15 -14.28 -18.19
C LEU A 101 22.08 -12.77 -18.07
N LEU A 102 21.28 -12.09 -18.90
CA LEU A 102 21.09 -10.65 -18.81
C LEU A 102 20.45 -10.26 -17.46
N ARG A 103 19.51 -11.05 -16.96
CA ARG A 103 18.92 -10.85 -15.64
C ARG A 103 19.92 -10.98 -14.50
N ALA A 104 20.83 -11.96 -14.60
CA ALA A 104 21.85 -12.17 -13.59
C ALA A 104 22.85 -11.00 -13.45
N VAL A 105 23.06 -10.21 -14.52
CA VAL A 105 23.90 -9.01 -14.51
C VAL A 105 23.08 -7.72 -14.37
N SER A 106 21.82 -7.81 -13.89
CA SER A 106 20.91 -6.66 -13.72
C SER A 106 20.63 -5.87 -15.00
N GLY A 107 20.82 -6.50 -16.17
CA GLY A 107 20.63 -5.87 -17.48
C GLY A 107 19.23 -6.02 -18.07
N THR A 108 18.19 -6.34 -17.28
CA THR A 108 16.84 -6.64 -17.78
C THR A 108 15.93 -5.41 -17.92
N GLY A 109 16.44 -4.20 -17.67
CA GLY A 109 15.70 -2.97 -17.93
C GLY A 109 15.51 -2.67 -19.42
N GLU A 110 14.82 -1.59 -19.73
CA GLU A 110 14.70 -1.07 -21.11
C GLU A 110 16.12 -0.79 -21.65
N ARG A 111 16.49 -1.46 -22.73
CA ARG A 111 17.84 -1.37 -23.32
C ARG A 111 17.99 -0.20 -24.27
N ARG A 112 16.88 0.34 -24.77
CA ARG A 112 16.88 1.56 -25.59
C ARG A 112 17.07 2.79 -24.70
N ARG A 113 17.69 3.84 -25.23
CA ARG A 113 17.78 5.14 -24.58
C ARG A 113 16.40 5.78 -24.47
N GLN A 114 15.58 5.28 -23.59
CA GLN A 114 14.34 5.97 -23.18
C GLN A 114 14.63 6.85 -21.98
N ALA A 115 13.99 8.02 -21.94
CA ALA A 115 14.01 8.86 -20.75
C ALA A 115 13.44 8.05 -19.58
N THR A 116 14.28 7.67 -18.64
CA THR A 116 13.84 7.07 -17.39
C THR A 116 13.25 8.19 -16.54
N HIS A 117 11.96 8.11 -16.23
CA HIS A 117 11.39 8.98 -15.23
C HIS A 117 12.07 8.67 -13.88
N PRO A 118 12.50 9.70 -13.13
CA PRO A 118 13.03 9.49 -11.80
C PRO A 118 11.99 8.74 -10.96
N ALA A 119 12.47 7.89 -10.03
CA ALA A 119 11.60 7.17 -9.13
C ALA A 119 10.69 8.17 -8.40
N ALA A 120 9.39 7.90 -8.36
CA ALA A 120 8.45 8.76 -7.68
C ALA A 120 8.73 8.73 -6.16
N VAL A 121 9.01 9.89 -5.59
CA VAL A 121 9.25 10.04 -4.16
C VAL A 121 7.94 9.86 -3.41
N LYS A 122 7.95 9.16 -2.27
CA LYS A 122 6.83 9.01 -1.35
C LYS A 122 6.46 10.40 -0.81
N PRO A 123 5.22 10.88 -1.02
CA PRO A 123 4.81 12.15 -0.43
C PRO A 123 4.65 11.98 1.08
N GLU A 124 5.39 12.74 1.87
CA GLU A 124 5.29 12.79 3.33
C GLU A 124 4.74 14.15 3.73
N LEU A 125 3.47 14.18 4.12
CA LEU A 125 2.78 15.42 4.46
C LEU A 125 2.22 15.33 5.87
N ALA A 126 2.48 16.37 6.66
CA ALA A 126 1.97 16.52 8.02
C ALA A 126 1.11 17.77 8.14
N ALA A 127 0.00 17.66 8.88
CA ALA A 127 -0.79 18.78 9.31
C ALA A 127 -0.97 18.75 10.83
N THR A 128 -0.72 19.86 11.51
CA THR A 128 -0.85 20.04 12.96
C THR A 128 -2.03 20.94 13.33
N CYS A 129 -2.59 21.64 12.36
CA CYS A 129 -3.79 22.44 12.49
C CYS A 129 -4.56 22.51 11.16
N PRO A 130 -5.81 23.00 11.16
CA PRO A 130 -6.56 23.24 9.94
C PRO A 130 -5.86 24.15 8.94
N ASN A 131 -6.16 23.97 7.67
CA ASN A 131 -5.71 24.83 6.56
C ASN A 131 -4.21 24.73 6.24
N GLN A 132 -3.53 23.65 6.64
CA GLN A 132 -2.14 23.38 6.27
C GLN A 132 -2.03 22.42 5.08
N VAL A 133 -2.82 21.36 5.07
CA VAL A 133 -2.81 20.37 3.98
C VAL A 133 -4.24 19.99 3.61
N TYR A 134 -4.56 20.15 2.34
CA TYR A 134 -5.81 19.65 1.78
C TYR A 134 -5.56 18.44 0.91
N SER A 135 -6.47 17.47 0.99
CA SER A 135 -6.59 16.36 0.06
C SER A 135 -7.70 16.67 -0.94
N TRP A 136 -7.42 16.53 -2.22
CA TRP A 136 -8.38 16.76 -3.29
C TRP A 136 -8.53 15.52 -4.16
N ASP A 137 -9.78 15.17 -4.47
CA ASP A 137 -10.08 14.05 -5.36
C ASP A 137 -11.43 14.23 -6.07
N ILE A 138 -11.62 13.46 -7.16
CA ILE A 138 -12.82 13.46 -7.97
C ILE A 138 -13.39 12.04 -8.02
N THR A 139 -14.65 11.89 -7.65
CA THR A 139 -15.33 10.60 -7.75
C THR A 139 -16.53 10.65 -8.67
N LYS A 140 -16.83 9.53 -9.32
CA LYS A 140 -18.01 9.38 -10.20
C LYS A 140 -19.20 8.90 -9.40
N LEU A 141 -20.34 9.55 -9.61
CA LEU A 141 -21.67 9.14 -9.16
C LEU A 141 -22.45 8.63 -10.38
N LEU A 142 -23.13 7.47 -10.23
CA LEU A 142 -23.89 6.89 -11.34
C LEU A 142 -25.11 7.74 -11.66
N GLY A 143 -25.23 8.17 -12.90
CA GLY A 143 -26.37 8.90 -13.43
C GLY A 143 -27.54 8.00 -13.81
N PRO A 144 -28.63 8.58 -14.42
CA PRO A 144 -29.89 7.88 -14.64
C PRO A 144 -29.78 6.69 -15.59
N ALA A 145 -28.97 6.79 -16.62
CA ALA A 145 -28.78 5.74 -17.62
C ALA A 145 -27.44 5.02 -17.43
N LYS A 146 -27.31 3.83 -18.03
CA LYS A 146 -26.04 3.11 -18.12
C LYS A 146 -25.00 4.00 -18.83
N TRP A 147 -23.78 4.05 -18.27
CA TRP A 147 -22.66 4.87 -18.78
C TRP A 147 -22.83 6.40 -18.62
N THR A 148 -23.83 6.86 -17.89
CA THR A 148 -23.92 8.27 -17.49
C THR A 148 -23.35 8.47 -16.08
N TYR A 149 -22.60 9.56 -15.89
CA TYR A 149 -21.92 9.86 -14.63
C TYR A 149 -22.04 11.34 -14.30
N PHE A 150 -22.12 11.63 -13.00
CA PHE A 150 -21.85 12.95 -12.47
C PHE A 150 -20.50 12.92 -11.74
N TYR A 151 -19.74 13.97 -11.84
CA TYR A 151 -18.39 14.07 -11.28
C TYR A 151 -18.44 14.93 -10.03
N LEU A 152 -18.17 14.31 -8.88
CA LEU A 152 -18.12 14.97 -7.60
C LEU A 152 -16.68 15.29 -7.24
N TYR A 153 -16.36 16.57 -7.21
CA TYR A 153 -15.09 17.13 -6.78
C TYR A 153 -15.17 17.42 -5.29
N VAL A 154 -14.19 17.02 -4.51
CA VAL A 154 -14.15 17.25 -3.07
C VAL A 154 -12.77 17.72 -2.64
N ILE A 155 -12.69 18.77 -1.85
CA ILE A 155 -11.51 19.23 -1.15
C ILE A 155 -11.74 19.06 0.34
N LEU A 156 -10.86 18.32 0.99
CA LEU A 156 -10.92 17.93 2.40
C LEU A 156 -9.67 18.40 3.14
N ASP A 157 -9.84 19.05 4.26
CA ASP A 157 -8.74 19.34 5.20
C ASP A 157 -8.31 18.06 5.91
N ILE A 158 -7.03 17.66 5.80
CA ILE A 158 -6.56 16.37 6.35
C ILE A 158 -6.44 16.38 7.87
N TYR A 159 -6.30 17.53 8.53
CA TYR A 159 -6.25 17.62 9.97
C TYR A 159 -7.62 17.46 10.60
N SER A 160 -8.57 18.28 10.17
CA SER A 160 -9.92 18.31 10.72
C SER A 160 -10.91 17.35 10.06
N ARG A 161 -10.57 16.76 8.92
CA ARG A 161 -11.49 15.98 8.05
C ARG A 161 -12.65 16.84 7.51
N TYR A 162 -12.65 18.14 7.71
CA TYR A 162 -13.69 19.04 7.24
C TYR A 162 -13.65 19.17 5.72
N VAL A 163 -14.79 18.98 5.06
CA VAL A 163 -14.93 19.23 3.63
C VAL A 163 -15.03 20.72 3.43
N VAL A 164 -13.92 21.35 3.02
CA VAL A 164 -13.78 22.81 2.83
C VAL A 164 -14.38 23.28 1.52
N GLY A 165 -14.48 22.40 0.52
CA GLY A 165 -15.08 22.70 -0.77
C GLY A 165 -15.55 21.44 -1.50
N TRP A 166 -16.66 21.54 -2.22
CA TRP A 166 -17.13 20.50 -3.10
C TRP A 166 -17.95 21.08 -4.25
N MET A 167 -18.00 20.34 -5.35
CA MET A 167 -18.76 20.71 -6.54
C MET A 167 -19.20 19.45 -7.29
N LEU A 168 -20.38 19.53 -7.93
CA LEU A 168 -20.88 18.48 -8.79
C LEU A 168 -21.03 18.98 -10.23
N ALA A 169 -20.51 18.22 -11.19
CA ALA A 169 -20.52 18.56 -12.60
C ALA A 169 -20.91 17.35 -13.49
N THR A 170 -21.31 17.63 -14.73
CA THR A 170 -21.61 16.58 -15.73
C THR A 170 -20.39 16.07 -16.47
N ARG A 171 -19.24 16.72 -16.30
CA ARG A 171 -17.96 16.34 -16.90
C ARG A 171 -16.80 16.67 -15.99
N GLU A 172 -15.70 15.97 -16.14
CA GLU A 172 -14.43 16.33 -15.56
C GLU A 172 -13.77 17.44 -16.39
N SER A 173 -13.26 18.49 -15.72
CA SER A 173 -12.67 19.66 -16.40
C SER A 173 -11.67 20.37 -15.51
N ALA A 174 -10.53 20.75 -16.06
CA ALA A 174 -9.52 21.57 -15.39
C ALA A 174 -10.04 22.93 -14.96
N VAL A 175 -10.87 23.57 -15.80
CA VAL A 175 -11.48 24.89 -15.49
C VAL A 175 -12.41 24.80 -14.27
N LEU A 176 -13.16 23.71 -14.14
CA LEU A 176 -14.02 23.51 -12.97
C LEU A 176 -13.18 23.23 -11.70
N ALA A 177 -12.10 22.50 -11.83
CA ALA A 177 -11.15 22.28 -10.74
C ALA A 177 -10.50 23.59 -10.28
N GLU A 178 -10.00 24.37 -11.21
CA GLU A 178 -9.44 25.71 -10.96
C GLU A 178 -10.42 26.61 -10.18
N LYS A 179 -11.67 26.69 -10.66
CA LYS A 179 -12.71 27.48 -9.98
C LYS A 179 -12.97 26.97 -8.55
N LEU A 180 -13.10 25.66 -8.34
CA LEU A 180 -13.36 25.10 -7.02
C LEU A 180 -12.20 25.41 -6.05
N ILE A 181 -10.96 25.29 -6.51
CA ILE A 181 -9.77 25.57 -5.70
C ILE A 181 -9.71 27.04 -5.33
N ALA A 182 -9.89 27.96 -6.29
CA ALA A 182 -9.90 29.39 -6.07
C ALA A 182 -11.00 29.81 -5.06
N ASP A 183 -12.23 29.33 -5.27
CA ASP A 183 -13.37 29.60 -4.38
C ASP A 183 -13.10 29.04 -2.96
N THR A 184 -12.47 27.86 -2.85
CA THR A 184 -12.15 27.24 -1.55
C THR A 184 -11.07 28.02 -0.81
N CYS A 185 -9.97 28.39 -1.46
CA CYS A 185 -8.90 29.18 -0.87
C CYS A 185 -9.42 30.54 -0.39
N SER A 186 -10.25 31.21 -1.21
CA SER A 186 -10.87 32.49 -0.85
C SER A 186 -11.79 32.35 0.37
N LYS A 187 -12.68 31.36 0.40
CA LYS A 187 -13.62 31.13 1.53
C LYS A 187 -12.91 30.79 2.83
N GLN A 188 -11.81 30.04 2.76
CA GLN A 188 -11.02 29.63 3.94
C GLN A 188 -9.98 30.69 4.35
N GLY A 189 -9.84 31.78 3.60
CA GLY A 189 -8.86 32.84 3.90
C GLY A 189 -7.42 32.36 3.83
N ILE A 190 -7.10 31.47 2.88
CA ILE A 190 -5.76 30.88 2.74
C ILE A 190 -4.76 31.97 2.31
N GLY A 191 -3.72 32.17 3.14
CA GLY A 191 -2.58 33.01 2.80
C GLY A 191 -1.59 32.34 1.86
N ARG A 192 -0.68 33.13 1.26
CA ARG A 192 0.41 32.59 0.45
C ARG A 192 1.31 31.70 1.30
N ASP A 193 1.80 30.61 0.71
CA ASP A 193 2.73 29.65 1.32
C ASP A 193 2.21 28.94 2.60
N GLN A 194 0.90 29.05 2.86
CA GLN A 194 0.24 28.42 4.01
C GLN A 194 -0.22 26.99 3.73
N LEU A 195 -0.69 26.72 2.50
CA LEU A 195 -1.39 25.50 2.14
C LEU A 195 -0.58 24.60 1.22
N THR A 196 -0.60 23.29 1.48
CA THR A 196 -0.25 22.26 0.51
C THR A 196 -1.53 21.57 0.02
N LEU A 197 -1.74 21.52 -1.30
CA LEU A 197 -2.82 20.77 -1.93
C LEU A 197 -2.30 19.46 -2.46
N HIS A 198 -2.75 18.36 -1.89
CA HIS A 198 -2.39 16.99 -2.29
C HIS A 198 -3.51 16.37 -3.13
N ALA A 199 -3.13 15.75 -4.25
CA ALA A 199 -4.06 15.11 -5.17
C ALA A 199 -3.46 13.90 -5.87
N ASP A 200 -4.29 13.04 -6.41
CA ASP A 200 -3.85 12.00 -7.33
C ASP A 200 -3.35 12.61 -8.65
N ARG A 201 -2.73 11.80 -9.51
CA ARG A 201 -2.22 12.24 -10.82
C ARG A 201 -3.29 12.19 -11.91
N GLY A 202 -4.54 12.57 -11.61
CA GLY A 202 -5.59 12.71 -12.61
C GLY A 202 -5.31 13.84 -13.63
N SER A 203 -5.91 13.77 -14.81
CA SER A 203 -5.69 14.73 -15.89
C SER A 203 -6.08 16.16 -15.50
N SER A 204 -7.15 16.35 -14.74
CA SER A 204 -7.56 17.65 -14.20
C SER A 204 -6.58 18.16 -13.14
N MET A 205 -6.00 17.27 -12.36
CA MET A 205 -5.13 17.57 -11.21
C MET A 205 -3.72 17.97 -11.64
N THR A 206 -3.24 17.43 -12.76
CA THR A 206 -1.91 17.71 -13.34
C THR A 206 -1.97 18.75 -14.47
N SER A 207 -3.13 19.39 -14.67
CA SER A 207 -3.33 20.33 -15.76
C SER A 207 -2.57 21.64 -15.53
N LYS A 208 -2.09 22.25 -16.63
CA LYS A 208 -1.40 23.55 -16.57
C LYS A 208 -2.21 24.66 -15.91
N PRO A 209 -3.54 24.85 -16.20
CA PRO A 209 -4.34 25.88 -15.54
C PRO A 209 -4.35 25.74 -14.03
N VAL A 210 -4.53 24.54 -13.50
CA VAL A 210 -4.49 24.29 -12.05
C VAL A 210 -3.09 24.58 -11.48
N ALA A 211 -2.02 24.15 -12.15
CA ALA A 211 -0.66 24.41 -11.70
C ALA A 211 -0.33 25.93 -11.66
N PHE A 212 -0.76 26.69 -12.66
CA PHE A 212 -0.60 28.14 -12.67
C PHE A 212 -1.40 28.83 -11.56
N LEU A 213 -2.66 28.43 -11.35
CA LEU A 213 -3.47 28.95 -10.26
C LEU A 213 -2.80 28.71 -8.89
N LEU A 214 -2.34 27.48 -8.63
CA LEU A 214 -1.69 27.13 -7.36
C LEU A 214 -0.42 27.96 -7.14
N ALA A 215 0.39 28.15 -8.18
CA ALA A 215 1.58 29.01 -8.13
C ALA A 215 1.22 30.48 -7.86
N ASP A 216 0.15 30.99 -8.50
CA ASP A 216 -0.34 32.36 -8.29
C ASP A 216 -0.85 32.58 -6.87
N LEU A 217 -1.58 31.60 -6.32
CA LEU A 217 -2.06 31.60 -4.94
C LEU A 217 -0.97 31.31 -3.90
N GLY A 218 0.24 30.91 -4.30
CA GLY A 218 1.29 30.47 -3.39
C GLY A 218 0.91 29.17 -2.66
N VAL A 219 0.18 28.26 -3.31
CA VAL A 219 -0.20 26.95 -2.77
C VAL A 219 0.75 25.88 -3.28
N THR A 220 1.39 25.14 -2.37
CA THR A 220 2.28 24.04 -2.72
C THR A 220 1.49 22.86 -3.28
N GLN A 221 1.92 22.33 -4.43
CA GLN A 221 1.29 21.17 -5.04
C GLN A 221 2.03 19.89 -4.66
N SER A 222 1.29 18.86 -4.29
CA SER A 222 1.78 17.50 -4.02
C SER A 222 0.94 16.47 -4.73
N HIS A 223 1.56 15.36 -5.16
CA HIS A 223 0.86 14.28 -5.86
C HIS A 223 1.18 12.91 -5.30
N SER A 224 0.18 12.02 -5.34
CA SER A 224 0.34 10.60 -5.10
C SER A 224 1.36 9.98 -6.08
N ARG A 225 2.04 8.92 -5.65
CA ARG A 225 2.85 8.10 -6.56
C ARG A 225 1.96 7.39 -7.59
N PRO A 226 2.43 7.15 -8.83
CA PRO A 226 1.67 6.41 -9.81
C PRO A 226 1.24 5.04 -9.28
N HIS A 227 -0.04 4.71 -9.40
CA HIS A 227 -0.63 3.42 -9.01
C HIS A 227 -0.54 3.07 -7.50
N VAL A 228 -0.36 4.06 -6.62
CA VAL A 228 -0.34 3.88 -5.17
C VAL A 228 -1.56 4.58 -4.57
N SER A 229 -2.64 3.82 -4.34
CA SER A 229 -3.89 4.35 -3.77
C SER A 229 -3.73 4.85 -2.31
N ASN A 230 -2.84 4.24 -1.54
CA ASN A 230 -2.62 4.62 -0.14
C ASN A 230 -2.02 6.02 0.05
N ASP A 231 -1.61 6.69 -1.03
CA ASP A 231 -1.07 8.04 -0.96
C ASP A 231 -2.16 9.12 -0.83
N ASN A 232 -3.46 8.79 -1.04
CA ASN A 232 -4.59 9.72 -0.82
C ASN A 232 -5.69 9.12 0.10
N PRO A 233 -5.33 8.65 1.31
CA PRO A 233 -6.22 7.85 2.16
C PRO A 233 -7.42 8.63 2.68
N PHE A 234 -7.31 9.95 2.82
CA PHE A 234 -8.37 10.78 3.40
C PHE A 234 -9.55 10.97 2.45
N SER A 235 -9.28 11.26 1.17
CA SER A 235 -10.31 11.35 0.14
C SER A 235 -10.99 10.01 -0.09
N GLU A 236 -10.22 8.91 -0.13
CA GLU A 236 -10.77 7.56 -0.26
C GLU A 236 -11.70 7.19 0.90
N ALA A 237 -11.28 7.46 2.15
CA ALA A 237 -12.09 7.19 3.34
C ALA A 237 -13.38 8.02 3.34
N GLN A 238 -13.32 9.28 2.92
CA GLN A 238 -14.47 10.16 2.81
C GLN A 238 -15.46 9.66 1.75
N PHE A 239 -14.98 9.24 0.56
CA PHE A 239 -15.83 8.66 -0.47
C PHE A 239 -16.44 7.31 -0.06
N LYS A 240 -15.73 6.49 0.69
CA LYS A 240 -16.32 5.28 1.31
C LYS A 240 -17.45 5.66 2.26
N THR A 241 -17.26 6.66 3.11
CA THR A 241 -18.30 7.16 4.02
C THR A 241 -19.52 7.65 3.26
N LEU A 242 -19.36 8.34 2.12
CA LEU A 242 -20.47 8.75 1.27
C LEU A 242 -21.19 7.56 0.63
N LYS A 243 -20.45 6.69 -0.06
CA LYS A 243 -21.03 5.66 -0.95
C LYS A 243 -21.60 4.45 -0.21
N TYR A 244 -21.15 4.19 1.01
CA TYR A 244 -21.64 3.05 1.80
C TYR A 244 -22.73 3.41 2.82
N ARG A 245 -23.23 4.63 2.79
CA ARG A 245 -24.41 4.98 3.59
C ARG A 245 -25.66 4.25 3.08
N PRO A 246 -26.55 3.84 3.99
CA PRO A 246 -27.79 3.16 3.60
C PRO A 246 -28.71 3.99 2.70
N ASP A 247 -28.65 5.33 2.80
CA ASP A 247 -29.42 6.29 1.99
C ASP A 247 -28.75 6.67 0.66
N PHE A 248 -27.57 6.10 0.36
CA PHE A 248 -26.89 6.37 -0.92
C PHE A 248 -27.58 5.61 -2.05
N PRO A 249 -28.13 6.30 -3.07
CA PRO A 249 -28.87 5.65 -4.12
C PRO A 249 -27.97 4.89 -5.09
N ALA A 250 -28.43 3.76 -5.61
CA ALA A 250 -27.72 3.00 -6.63
C ALA A 250 -27.46 3.85 -7.89
N ARG A 251 -28.40 4.78 -8.24
CA ARG A 251 -28.29 5.75 -9.33
C ARG A 251 -29.02 7.03 -8.98
N PHE A 252 -28.51 8.15 -9.46
CA PHE A 252 -29.17 9.43 -9.36
C PHE A 252 -30.01 9.71 -10.60
N THR A 253 -31.24 10.17 -10.40
CA THR A 253 -32.19 10.47 -11.49
C THR A 253 -31.83 11.73 -12.28
N SER A 254 -31.15 12.69 -11.61
CA SER A 254 -30.68 13.94 -12.23
C SER A 254 -29.47 14.50 -11.45
N ILE A 255 -28.81 15.50 -12.03
CA ILE A 255 -27.72 16.21 -11.35
C ILE A 255 -28.22 17.02 -10.15
N GLU A 256 -29.45 17.52 -10.21
CA GLU A 256 -30.10 18.24 -9.10
C GLU A 256 -30.35 17.30 -7.93
N ALA A 257 -30.86 16.09 -8.21
CA ALA A 257 -31.04 15.05 -7.19
C ALA A 257 -29.71 14.64 -6.53
N ALA A 258 -28.66 14.47 -7.34
CA ALA A 258 -27.32 14.18 -6.85
C ALA A 258 -26.76 15.35 -6.02
N ARG A 259 -26.97 16.60 -6.45
CA ARG A 259 -26.54 17.80 -5.71
C ARG A 259 -27.27 17.92 -4.37
N ALA A 260 -28.58 17.71 -4.35
CA ALA A 260 -29.36 17.75 -3.11
C ALA A 260 -28.92 16.64 -2.11
N HIS A 261 -28.57 15.45 -2.61
CA HIS A 261 -28.01 14.39 -1.77
C HIS A 261 -26.63 14.78 -1.22
N CYS A 262 -25.71 15.27 -2.04
CA CYS A 262 -24.40 15.71 -1.61
C CYS A 262 -24.50 16.88 -0.60
N GLN A 263 -25.42 17.83 -0.80
CA GLN A 263 -25.65 18.94 0.13
C GLN A 263 -26.03 18.43 1.53
N ARG A 264 -26.99 17.50 1.60
CA ARG A 264 -27.36 16.87 2.88
C ARG A 264 -26.21 16.08 3.49
N PHE A 265 -25.53 15.29 2.67
CA PHE A 265 -24.41 14.48 3.11
C PHE A 265 -23.28 15.32 3.70
N PHE A 266 -22.81 16.36 3.00
CA PHE A 266 -21.69 17.18 3.49
C PHE A 266 -22.11 18.04 4.69
N GLY A 267 -23.36 18.48 4.75
CA GLY A 267 -23.92 19.10 5.94
C GLY A 267 -23.84 18.20 7.17
N TRP A 268 -24.34 16.98 7.04
CA TRP A 268 -24.25 15.95 8.07
C TRP A 268 -22.78 15.56 8.38
N TYR A 269 -21.96 15.31 7.35
CA TYR A 269 -20.57 14.89 7.51
C TYR A 269 -19.74 15.91 8.29
N ASN A 270 -19.88 17.17 7.98
CA ASN A 270 -19.12 18.22 8.65
C ASN A 270 -19.62 18.49 10.07
N ASN A 271 -20.93 18.47 10.32
CA ASN A 271 -21.50 18.98 11.56
C ASN A 271 -22.01 17.92 12.54
N GLU A 272 -22.29 16.69 12.08
CA GLU A 272 -22.92 15.66 12.91
C GLU A 272 -22.08 14.38 13.00
N HIS A 273 -21.37 14.02 11.92
CA HIS A 273 -20.59 12.78 11.88
C HIS A 273 -19.45 12.80 12.90
N ARG A 274 -19.47 11.84 13.83
CA ARG A 274 -18.44 11.67 14.87
C ARG A 274 -17.30 10.82 14.33
N HIS A 275 -16.15 11.44 14.08
CA HIS A 275 -15.01 10.80 13.43
C HIS A 275 -14.11 10.12 14.47
N SER A 276 -13.90 8.79 14.35
CA SER A 276 -13.04 8.04 15.28
C SER A 276 -11.59 8.59 15.30
N GLY A 277 -11.03 8.92 14.14
CA GLY A 277 -9.70 9.53 14.00
C GLY A 277 -9.58 10.96 14.55
N LEU A 278 -10.69 11.57 15.01
CA LEU A 278 -10.73 12.89 15.64
C LEU A 278 -11.18 12.81 17.12
N GLY A 279 -11.00 11.67 17.79
CA GLY A 279 -11.47 11.50 19.15
C GLY A 279 -12.98 11.66 19.29
N LEU A 280 -13.75 11.21 18.29
CA LEU A 280 -15.19 11.30 18.21
C LEU A 280 -15.73 12.76 18.23
N HIS A 281 -14.94 13.72 17.75
CA HIS A 281 -15.41 15.06 17.43
C HIS A 281 -15.96 15.12 16.00
N THR A 282 -16.79 16.12 15.72
CA THR A 282 -17.20 16.41 14.35
C THR A 282 -16.06 17.11 13.61
N PRO A 283 -15.97 16.99 12.28
CA PRO A 283 -15.04 17.79 11.48
C PRO A 283 -15.13 19.29 11.76
N ALA A 284 -16.35 19.83 11.91
CA ALA A 284 -16.58 21.24 12.22
C ALA A 284 -16.03 21.63 13.59
N ASP A 285 -16.21 20.81 14.63
CA ASP A 285 -15.67 21.10 15.96
C ASP A 285 -14.14 21.28 15.91
N VAL A 286 -13.45 20.43 15.14
CA VAL A 286 -11.98 20.49 15.01
C VAL A 286 -11.56 21.65 14.11
N HIS A 287 -12.22 21.83 12.96
CA HIS A 287 -11.87 22.85 11.98
C HIS A 287 -12.01 24.28 12.52
N HIS A 288 -13.06 24.52 13.29
CA HIS A 288 -13.36 25.84 13.86
C HIS A 288 -12.86 26.03 15.31
N GLY A 289 -12.04 25.08 15.83
CA GLY A 289 -11.42 25.20 17.15
C GLY A 289 -12.33 24.93 18.36
N HIS A 290 -13.56 24.41 18.16
CA HIS A 290 -14.51 24.13 19.22
C HIS A 290 -14.22 22.85 20.01
N ALA A 291 -13.40 21.96 19.45
CA ALA A 291 -13.18 20.62 19.97
C ALA A 291 -12.63 20.59 21.40
N HIS A 292 -11.83 21.59 21.81
CA HIS A 292 -11.35 21.67 23.19
C HIS A 292 -12.52 21.91 24.18
N ALA A 293 -13.43 22.84 23.89
CA ALA A 293 -14.60 23.12 24.72
C ALA A 293 -15.53 21.89 24.83
N VAL A 294 -15.78 21.22 23.71
CA VAL A 294 -16.55 19.96 23.67
C VAL A 294 -15.88 18.89 24.53
N ARG A 295 -14.56 18.75 24.48
CA ARG A 295 -13.81 17.77 25.29
C ARG A 295 -13.89 18.09 26.78
N VAL A 296 -13.78 19.36 27.18
CA VAL A 296 -13.96 19.78 28.57
C VAL A 296 -15.37 19.42 29.08
N GLN A 297 -16.41 19.72 28.31
CA GLN A 297 -17.79 19.38 28.68
C GLN A 297 -17.98 17.86 28.81
N ARG A 298 -17.45 17.06 27.91
CA ARG A 298 -17.47 15.60 28.04
C ARG A 298 -16.74 15.11 29.31
N GLY A 299 -15.63 15.77 29.67
CA GLY A 299 -14.88 15.47 30.90
C GLY A 299 -15.73 15.71 32.15
N LEU A 300 -16.47 16.83 32.21
CA LEU A 300 -17.36 17.12 33.34
C LEU A 300 -18.47 16.05 33.50
N ILE A 301 -19.07 15.63 32.39
CA ILE A 301 -20.10 14.58 32.40
C ILE A 301 -19.52 13.24 32.88
N LEU A 302 -18.34 12.85 32.39
CA LEU A 302 -17.67 11.60 32.79
C LEU A 302 -17.24 11.65 34.27
N ASN A 303 -16.74 12.78 34.76
CA ASN A 303 -16.40 12.94 36.18
C ASN A 303 -17.63 12.84 37.09
N ALA A 304 -18.75 13.44 36.69
CA ALA A 304 -20.04 13.30 37.43
C ALA A 304 -20.51 11.84 37.45
N ALA A 305 -20.44 11.13 36.34
CA ALA A 305 -20.77 9.71 36.26
C ALA A 305 -19.85 8.85 37.14
N TYR A 306 -18.56 9.15 37.18
CA TYR A 306 -17.61 8.49 38.07
C TYR A 306 -17.90 8.75 39.55
N ALA A 307 -18.24 9.99 39.93
CA ALA A 307 -18.60 10.33 41.30
C ALA A 307 -19.88 9.63 41.78
N ALA A 308 -20.84 9.46 40.87
CA ALA A 308 -22.10 8.78 41.19
C ALA A 308 -21.96 7.25 41.31
N HIS A 309 -21.07 6.65 40.51
CA HIS A 309 -20.92 5.19 40.40
C HIS A 309 -19.46 4.77 40.15
N PRO A 310 -18.54 4.99 41.13
CA PRO A 310 -17.12 4.67 40.95
C PRO A 310 -16.88 3.17 40.72
N GLU A 311 -17.74 2.30 41.23
CA GLU A 311 -17.71 0.83 41.09
C GLU A 311 -17.83 0.36 39.63
N ARG A 312 -18.37 1.19 38.75
CA ARG A 312 -18.50 0.87 37.31
C ARG A 312 -17.21 1.10 36.51
N PHE A 313 -16.23 1.75 37.11
CA PHE A 313 -14.96 2.15 36.47
C PHE A 313 -13.76 1.41 37.09
N VAL A 314 -13.58 0.17 36.69
CA VAL A 314 -12.69 -0.80 37.35
C VAL A 314 -11.21 -0.42 37.39
N ARG A 315 -10.73 0.38 36.42
CA ARG A 315 -9.27 0.65 36.27
C ARG A 315 -8.87 2.06 36.65
N GLN A 316 -9.61 3.07 36.20
CA GLN A 316 -9.29 4.49 36.43
C GLN A 316 -10.49 5.36 36.13
N PRO A 317 -10.54 6.63 36.60
CA PRO A 317 -11.55 7.57 36.19
C PRO A 317 -11.61 7.71 34.66
N PRO A 318 -12.81 7.75 34.05
CA PRO A 318 -12.96 7.84 32.61
C PRO A 318 -12.47 9.19 32.08
N ARG A 319 -11.87 9.18 30.89
CA ARG A 319 -11.43 10.40 30.21
C ARG A 319 -12.02 10.46 28.80
N PRO A 320 -12.41 11.64 28.32
CA PRO A 320 -12.85 11.78 26.94
C PRO A 320 -11.68 11.50 25.98
N PRO A 321 -11.94 10.94 24.78
CA PRO A 321 -10.94 10.73 23.76
C PRO A 321 -10.20 12.03 23.41
N THR A 322 -8.91 11.91 23.06
CA THR A 322 -8.07 13.05 22.67
C THR A 322 -8.13 13.27 21.17
N ILE A 323 -7.99 14.51 20.75
CA ILE A 323 -7.79 14.87 19.35
C ILE A 323 -6.33 14.55 19.01
N PRO A 324 -6.04 13.98 17.83
CA PRO A 324 -4.66 13.77 17.40
C PRO A 324 -3.94 15.12 17.23
N THR A 325 -2.69 15.16 17.61
CA THR A 325 -1.84 16.36 17.45
C THR A 325 -1.36 16.55 16.01
N HIS A 326 -1.31 15.47 15.24
CA HIS A 326 -0.84 15.45 13.87
C HIS A 326 -1.74 14.56 13.01
N SER A 327 -1.88 14.94 11.75
CA SER A 327 -2.44 14.09 10.70
C SER A 327 -1.42 13.94 9.58
N TRP A 328 -1.18 12.70 9.14
CA TRP A 328 -0.15 12.39 8.17
C TRP A 328 -0.73 11.75 6.91
N ILE A 329 -0.19 12.13 5.76
CA ILE A 329 -0.16 11.29 4.57
C ILE A 329 1.24 10.69 4.53
N ASN A 330 1.35 9.36 4.63
CA ASN A 330 2.59 8.61 4.67
C ASN A 330 3.58 9.12 5.75
N PRO A 331 3.35 8.82 7.03
CA PRO A 331 4.32 9.18 8.08
C PRO A 331 5.71 8.62 7.76
N PRO A 332 6.80 9.29 8.20
CA PRO A 332 8.15 8.76 8.09
C PRO A 332 8.26 7.44 8.84
N ASP A 333 9.10 6.54 8.33
CA ASP A 333 9.36 5.24 8.96
C ASP A 333 10.05 5.47 10.30
N GLN A 334 9.55 4.86 11.39
CA GLN A 334 10.02 5.07 12.77
C GLN A 334 11.50 4.65 13.02
N THR A 335 12.17 4.07 12.05
CA THR A 335 13.56 3.61 12.14
C THR A 335 14.62 4.72 12.03
N GLU A 336 14.28 5.93 11.62
CA GLU A 336 15.24 7.04 11.48
C GLU A 336 15.20 8.06 12.63
N ALA A 337 14.23 7.98 13.55
CA ALA A 337 14.07 8.94 14.64
C ALA A 337 14.94 8.66 15.88
N ASP A 338 15.55 7.48 16.02
CA ASP A 338 16.36 7.09 17.18
C ASP A 338 17.88 7.26 16.99
N THR A 339 18.33 7.96 15.93
CA THR A 339 19.76 8.14 15.62
C THR A 339 20.16 9.62 15.48
N GLN A 340 19.53 10.54 16.22
CA GLN A 340 20.07 11.90 16.38
C GLN A 340 20.11 12.32 17.83
#